data_f79a9a509619deaf369f203e42835d4b
#
_entry.id   f79a9a509619deaf369f203e42835d4b
#
_cell.length_a   1.000
_cell.length_b   1.000
_cell.length_c   1.000
_cell.angle_alpha   90.00
_cell.angle_beta   90.00
_cell.angle_gamma   90.00
#
_symmetry.space_group_name_H-M   'P 1'
#
loop_
_entity.id
_entity.type
_entity.pdbx_description
1 polymer ?
#
loop_
_entity_poly.entity_id
_entity_poly.type
_entity_poly.pdbx_seq_one_letter_code
_entity_poly.pdbx_strand_id
1 'polypeptide(L)'
;LTVGRADNVLDNIGVIAGPFPIGPVDFPIDITTEQGLISTFGKPLSTDSQYEYWMSASSYLSYGGILKVVRTAGATLNNANAGVGIAATTVLRIDNYDDYLNNHDDATNYTYAAKNPGSWGNGLKVCFIDDAADQIVGIATTNPSALGATIGFGVTANLSAVTIPGLGSTSTFTGYLKGIITGVTTDTTNGASSIDVKILSRVSSAGTTAGTETKINYAEGSSFASYLTTSSLRFVNNSGITTGGSATAAVTPTSVTDWYESQTLGLTNATIFWRSLAPKPISNQYTLERQGYGDGLHVVVVDDLGSITGNQGTILETHLGLSKALDSVSSVNSPQKNWYEQYLADFSSQIYAGGNPSSAADAFHGTTPRATGFTTYSGNAASFTPITLSDGLWGQTAQEVTFSAIGNKTYTLSGGVDYSSAGGMKATLGDLITSYDLFSNKDEIQADYIIMGPSMDAPTDSQAKAGFLISIANQRKDCVATIGAHKSDLVGQTNTTTQTTNLIKYFSSLPSSSYAIFDSGYKYTYDRFNNQFRYIPCNADVAGLMTRTNIVAYPWFSP
;
A
#
# COMPACT_ATOMS: atom_id res chain seq x y z
N LEU A 1 50.33 33.65 -12.20
CA LEU A 1 49.79 32.28 -12.40
C LEU A 1 48.88 31.99 -11.23
N THR A 2 47.59 32.27 -11.40
CA THR A 2 46.53 31.79 -10.54
C THR A 2 46.39 30.29 -10.83
N VAL A 3 46.87 29.45 -9.98
CA VAL A 3 46.55 28.03 -10.02
C VAL A 3 45.05 27.96 -9.76
N GLY A 4 44.26 27.66 -10.79
CA GLY A 4 42.84 27.42 -10.66
C GLY A 4 42.67 26.30 -9.63
N ARG A 5 41.97 26.60 -8.55
CA ARG A 5 41.53 25.60 -7.58
C ARG A 5 40.67 24.63 -8.36
N ALA A 6 41.11 23.40 -8.56
CA ALA A 6 40.22 22.36 -9.04
C ALA A 6 39.03 22.33 -8.08
N ASP A 7 37.83 22.35 -8.62
CA ASP A 7 36.63 22.17 -7.81
C ASP A 7 36.82 20.88 -7.02
N ASN A 8 36.81 21.00 -5.71
CA ASN A 8 37.00 19.88 -4.80
C ASN A 8 35.75 19.01 -4.95
N VAL A 9 35.89 17.86 -5.56
CA VAL A 9 34.84 16.83 -5.52
C VAL A 9 34.77 16.40 -4.06
N LEU A 10 33.66 16.67 -3.42
CA LEU A 10 33.47 16.37 -2.00
C LEU A 10 33.28 14.87 -1.84
N ASP A 11 34.22 14.18 -1.24
CA ASP A 11 34.09 12.80 -0.81
C ASP A 11 33.25 12.79 0.47
N ASN A 12 31.96 12.58 0.33
CA ASN A 12 30.99 12.67 1.43
C ASN A 12 29.92 11.58 1.42
N ILE A 13 30.10 10.53 0.62
CA ILE A 13 29.16 9.44 0.50
C ILE A 13 29.57 8.29 1.41
N GLY A 14 28.87 8.13 2.53
CA GLY A 14 28.98 6.95 3.38
C GLY A 14 28.01 5.85 2.94
N VAL A 15 28.35 4.59 3.22
CA VAL A 15 27.47 3.46 3.02
C VAL A 15 27.35 2.63 4.30
N ILE A 16 26.14 2.15 4.60
CA ILE A 16 25.85 1.27 5.73
C ILE A 16 24.75 0.28 5.38
N ALA A 17 24.90 -0.98 5.81
CA ALA A 17 23.85 -1.98 5.73
C ALA A 17 23.46 -2.46 7.14
N GLY A 18 22.19 -2.73 7.34
CA GLY A 18 21.68 -3.19 8.64
C GLY A 18 20.20 -3.55 8.65
N PRO A 19 19.73 -4.13 9.74
CA PRO A 19 18.31 -4.43 9.93
C PRO A 19 17.55 -3.14 10.27
N PHE A 20 16.59 -2.79 9.45
CA PHE A 20 15.68 -1.67 9.68
C PHE A 20 14.23 -2.15 9.66
N PRO A 21 13.32 -1.51 10.42
CA PRO A 21 11.92 -1.96 10.50
C PRO A 21 11.14 -1.76 9.21
N ILE A 22 11.48 -0.75 8.42
CA ILE A 22 10.80 -0.38 7.17
C ILE A 22 11.87 -0.14 6.10
N GLY A 23 11.48 -0.05 4.86
CA GLY A 23 12.33 0.27 3.73
C GLY A 23 12.56 -0.91 2.78
N PRO A 24 12.98 -0.64 1.54
CA PRO A 24 13.28 -1.67 0.58
C PRO A 24 14.47 -2.52 1.03
N VAL A 25 14.39 -3.81 0.75
CA VAL A 25 15.40 -4.80 1.12
C VAL A 25 16.40 -4.94 -0.03
N ASP A 26 17.67 -5.02 0.33
CA ASP A 26 18.81 -5.18 -0.60
C ASP A 26 18.79 -4.16 -1.75
N PHE A 27 18.34 -2.96 -1.45
CA PHE A 27 18.33 -1.84 -2.37
C PHE A 27 18.90 -0.57 -1.71
N PRO A 28 19.96 0.04 -2.25
CA PRO A 28 20.61 1.21 -1.66
C PRO A 28 19.76 2.47 -1.86
N ILE A 29 19.46 3.17 -0.77
CA ILE A 29 18.71 4.43 -0.78
C ILE A 29 19.59 5.57 -0.29
N ASP A 30 19.60 6.68 -1.02
CA ASP A 30 20.32 7.89 -0.64
C ASP A 30 19.55 8.67 0.42
N ILE A 31 20.17 8.83 1.56
CA ILE A 31 19.63 9.58 2.72
C ILE A 31 20.55 10.77 3.01
N THR A 32 19.97 11.95 3.09
CA THR A 32 20.71 13.20 3.35
C THR A 32 20.39 13.83 4.70
N THR A 33 19.33 13.37 5.37
CA THR A 33 18.86 13.92 6.64
C THR A 33 18.37 12.82 7.58
N GLU A 34 18.39 13.09 8.88
CA GLU A 34 17.79 12.19 9.87
C GLU A 34 16.29 12.00 9.63
N GLN A 35 15.58 13.06 9.21
CA GLN A 35 14.15 12.95 8.89
C GLN A 35 13.91 12.02 7.69
N GLY A 36 14.78 12.07 6.69
CA GLY A 36 14.77 11.12 5.57
C GLY A 36 15.01 9.68 6.03
N LEU A 37 15.93 9.48 6.99
CA LEU A 37 16.15 8.15 7.59
C LEU A 37 14.91 7.65 8.31
N ILE A 38 14.21 8.50 9.06
CA ILE A 38 12.97 8.15 9.76
C ILE A 38 11.85 7.79 8.78
N SER A 39 11.67 8.60 7.75
CA SER A 39 10.57 8.39 6.79
C SER A 39 10.75 7.13 5.94
N THR A 40 11.99 6.76 5.63
CA THR A 40 12.30 5.61 4.76
C THR A 40 12.51 4.32 5.54
N PHE A 41 13.24 4.39 6.66
CA PHE A 41 13.69 3.21 7.41
C PHE A 41 13.10 3.08 8.82
N GLY A 42 12.22 4.00 9.20
CA GLY A 42 11.58 4.03 10.51
C GLY A 42 12.46 4.61 11.61
N LYS A 43 12.02 4.46 12.85
CA LYS A 43 12.70 4.95 14.06
C LYS A 43 13.61 3.88 14.66
N PRO A 44 14.59 4.25 15.50
CA PRO A 44 15.38 3.27 16.24
C PRO A 44 14.48 2.53 17.24
N LEU A 45 14.60 1.21 17.28
CA LEU A 45 13.86 0.38 18.20
C LEU A 45 14.53 0.28 19.57
N SER A 46 13.77 -0.11 20.58
CA SER A 46 14.29 -0.33 21.93
C SER A 46 14.94 -1.71 22.09
N THR A 47 14.70 -2.62 21.17
CA THR A 47 15.11 -4.03 21.22
C THR A 47 16.29 -4.32 20.32
N ASP A 48 17.01 -5.38 20.63
CA ASP A 48 18.13 -5.93 19.87
C ASP A 48 19.27 -4.90 19.63
N SER A 49 20.11 -5.13 18.63
CA SER A 49 21.15 -4.20 18.20
C SER A 49 20.73 -3.24 17.09
N GLN A 50 19.47 -3.25 16.69
CA GLN A 50 18.95 -2.44 15.58
C GLN A 50 19.20 -0.94 15.81
N TYR A 51 18.98 -0.45 17.03
CA TYR A 51 19.21 0.96 17.37
C TYR A 51 20.66 1.39 17.10
N GLU A 52 21.65 0.50 17.23
CA GLU A 52 23.04 0.83 16.98
C GLU A 52 23.30 1.11 15.49
N TYR A 53 22.70 0.33 14.59
CA TYR A 53 22.76 0.61 13.15
C TYR A 53 22.09 1.94 12.82
N TRP A 54 20.90 2.17 13.36
CA TRP A 54 20.15 3.39 13.12
C TRP A 54 20.88 4.63 13.66
N MET A 55 21.38 4.57 14.89
CA MET A 55 22.09 5.69 15.52
C MET A 55 23.46 5.92 14.88
N SER A 56 24.13 4.90 14.37
CA SER A 56 25.34 5.05 13.56
C SER A 56 25.03 5.81 12.26
N ALA A 57 23.97 5.43 11.56
CA ALA A 57 23.52 6.14 10.37
C ALA A 57 23.18 7.61 10.67
N SER A 58 22.41 7.88 11.72
CA SER A 58 22.06 9.22 12.17
C SER A 58 23.30 10.04 12.59
N SER A 59 24.27 9.42 13.25
CA SER A 59 25.54 10.07 13.61
C SER A 59 26.29 10.56 12.37
N TYR A 60 26.47 9.71 11.37
CA TYR A 60 27.13 10.11 10.13
C TYR A 60 26.42 11.29 9.44
N LEU A 61 25.11 11.22 9.32
CA LEU A 61 24.30 12.29 8.71
C LEU A 61 24.44 13.63 9.43
N SER A 62 24.70 13.62 10.74
CA SER A 62 24.87 14.85 11.53
C SER A 62 26.11 15.67 11.14
N TYR A 63 27.05 15.05 10.43
CA TYR A 63 28.26 15.72 9.92
C TYR A 63 28.09 16.29 8.51
N GLY A 64 26.91 16.13 7.88
CA GLY A 64 26.58 16.71 6.58
C GLY A 64 26.93 15.81 5.39
N GLY A 65 27.18 14.53 5.60
CA GLY A 65 27.39 13.54 4.55
C GLY A 65 26.08 13.06 3.91
N ILE A 66 26.21 12.43 2.76
CA ILE A 66 25.17 11.63 2.12
C ILE A 66 25.37 10.18 2.52
N LEU A 67 24.33 9.50 2.93
CA LEU A 67 24.42 8.10 3.37
C LEU A 67 23.58 7.20 2.47
N LYS A 68 24.23 6.23 1.83
CA LYS A 68 23.50 5.14 1.16
C LYS A 68 23.23 4.06 2.19
N VAL A 69 21.95 3.84 2.46
CA VAL A 69 21.48 2.87 3.45
C VAL A 69 20.89 1.68 2.72
N VAL A 70 21.29 0.48 3.11
CA VAL A 70 20.70 -0.79 2.65
C VAL A 70 20.07 -1.49 3.83
N ARG A 71 18.77 -1.80 3.68
CA ARG A 71 18.09 -2.70 4.60
C ARG A 71 18.44 -4.13 4.22
N THR A 72 19.01 -4.87 5.17
CA THR A 72 19.38 -6.27 4.94
C THR A 72 18.19 -7.18 4.74
N ALA A 73 18.34 -8.22 3.96
CA ALA A 73 17.41 -9.33 3.91
C ALA A 73 17.30 -10.06 5.26
N GLY A 74 16.34 -10.95 5.35
CA GLY A 74 16.14 -11.85 6.49
C GLY A 74 15.21 -12.99 6.09
N ALA A 75 15.49 -14.19 6.56
CA ALA A 75 14.78 -15.40 6.13
C ALA A 75 13.27 -15.41 6.45
N THR A 76 12.86 -14.66 7.47
CA THR A 76 11.46 -14.61 7.93
C THR A 76 10.70 -13.37 7.48
N LEU A 77 11.36 -12.43 6.80
CA LEU A 77 10.70 -11.21 6.32
C LEU A 77 9.52 -11.53 5.42
N ASN A 78 8.37 -10.91 5.72
CA ASN A 78 7.13 -11.11 5.01
C ASN A 78 6.33 -9.81 4.93
N ASN A 79 5.72 -9.51 3.78
CA ASN A 79 4.88 -8.33 3.63
C ASN A 79 3.50 -8.59 4.23
N ALA A 80 3.01 -7.61 5.00
CA ALA A 80 1.60 -7.61 5.36
C ALA A 80 0.75 -7.48 4.11
N ASN A 81 -0.28 -8.30 3.98
CA ASN A 81 -1.10 -8.33 2.78
C ASN A 81 -2.57 -8.63 3.09
N ALA A 82 -3.41 -8.42 2.11
CA ALA A 82 -4.82 -8.76 2.17
C ALA A 82 -5.26 -9.30 0.81
N GLY A 83 -6.12 -10.32 0.84
CA GLY A 83 -6.69 -10.90 -0.38
C GLY A 83 -7.52 -12.13 -0.09
N VAL A 84 -8.23 -12.64 -1.10
CA VAL A 84 -9.04 -13.87 -0.95
C VAL A 84 -8.14 -15.09 -0.95
N GLY A 85 -8.39 -15.95 -0.02
CA GLY A 85 -7.75 -17.25 0.04
C GLY A 85 -6.29 -17.22 0.50
N ILE A 86 -5.74 -16.06 0.82
CA ILE A 86 -4.45 -16.00 1.49
C ILE A 86 -4.71 -16.27 2.97
N ALA A 87 -4.51 -17.52 3.36
CA ALA A 87 -4.37 -17.81 4.78
C ALA A 87 -3.16 -17.03 5.32
N ALA A 88 -3.21 -16.61 6.57
CA ALA A 88 -2.11 -15.91 7.25
C ALA A 88 -0.76 -16.69 7.23
N THR A 89 -0.77 -17.90 6.69
CA THR A 89 0.38 -18.79 6.51
C THR A 89 1.06 -18.67 5.15
N THR A 90 0.47 -17.95 4.19
CA THR A 90 1.09 -17.79 2.88
C THR A 90 2.15 -16.70 2.97
N VAL A 91 3.38 -17.07 2.73
CA VAL A 91 4.52 -16.15 2.74
C VAL A 91 4.46 -15.31 1.46
N LEU A 92 4.21 -14.02 1.61
CA LEU A 92 4.36 -13.03 0.54
C LEU A 92 5.58 -12.18 0.85
N ARG A 93 6.57 -12.20 -0.02
CA ARG A 93 7.76 -11.39 0.12
C ARG A 93 7.97 -10.58 -1.15
N ILE A 94 7.97 -9.27 -1.01
CA ILE A 94 8.29 -8.28 -2.05
C ILE A 94 9.37 -7.40 -1.45
N ASP A 95 10.60 -7.60 -1.88
CA ASP A 95 11.76 -6.97 -1.26
C ASP A 95 11.90 -5.49 -1.64
N ASN A 96 11.64 -5.16 -2.91
CA ASN A 96 11.77 -3.80 -3.45
C ASN A 96 10.93 -3.63 -4.72
N TYR A 97 11.05 -2.47 -5.36
CA TYR A 97 10.28 -2.14 -6.57
C TYR A 97 10.64 -3.02 -7.77
N ASP A 98 11.92 -3.36 -7.95
CA ASP A 98 12.36 -4.20 -9.06
C ASP A 98 11.85 -5.64 -8.88
N ASP A 99 11.85 -6.15 -7.64
CA ASP A 99 11.27 -7.44 -7.31
C ASP A 99 9.76 -7.45 -7.56
N TYR A 100 9.06 -6.36 -7.21
CA TYR A 100 7.63 -6.22 -7.52
C TYR A 100 7.38 -6.34 -9.02
N LEU A 101 8.07 -5.56 -9.85
CA LEU A 101 7.88 -5.55 -11.31
C LEU A 101 8.24 -6.88 -11.98
N ASN A 102 9.21 -7.62 -11.45
CA ASN A 102 9.67 -8.84 -12.07
C ASN A 102 8.91 -10.09 -11.64
N ASN A 103 8.30 -10.08 -10.45
CA ASN A 103 7.78 -11.30 -9.83
C ASN A 103 6.37 -11.17 -9.24
N HIS A 104 5.80 -9.95 -9.10
CA HIS A 104 4.61 -9.73 -8.29
C HIS A 104 3.55 -8.82 -8.92
N ASP A 105 3.82 -8.14 -10.02
CA ASP A 105 2.92 -7.19 -10.67
C ASP A 105 1.66 -7.87 -11.26
N ASP A 106 1.77 -9.12 -11.66
CA ASP A 106 0.66 -9.93 -12.17
C ASP A 106 0.20 -11.03 -11.18
N ALA A 107 0.63 -10.94 -9.92
CA ALA A 107 0.36 -11.96 -8.92
C ALA A 107 -1.10 -11.94 -8.46
N THR A 108 -1.77 -13.09 -8.52
CA THR A 108 -3.21 -13.25 -8.22
C THR A 108 -3.48 -13.73 -6.78
N ASN A 109 -2.45 -13.82 -5.95
CA ASN A 109 -2.53 -14.35 -4.60
C ASN A 109 -2.72 -13.29 -3.50
N TYR A 110 -2.71 -12.01 -3.84
CA TYR A 110 -3.04 -10.91 -2.94
C TYR A 110 -3.73 -9.76 -3.69
N THR A 111 -4.48 -8.91 -2.96
CA THR A 111 -5.14 -7.73 -3.51
C THR A 111 -4.31 -6.48 -3.27
N TYR A 112 -3.85 -6.31 -2.03
CA TYR A 112 -2.94 -5.25 -1.62
C TYR A 112 -1.89 -5.84 -0.69
N ALA A 113 -0.67 -5.36 -0.81
CA ALA A 113 0.43 -5.68 0.08
C ALA A 113 1.11 -4.40 0.58
N ALA A 114 1.64 -4.44 1.80
CA ALA A 114 2.52 -3.38 2.28
C ALA A 114 3.75 -3.26 1.36
N LYS A 115 4.22 -2.03 1.12
CA LYS A 115 5.31 -1.71 0.17
C LYS A 115 6.60 -2.48 0.48
N ASN A 116 6.85 -2.70 1.77
CA ASN A 116 8.06 -3.36 2.24
C ASN A 116 7.72 -4.47 3.24
N PRO A 117 8.53 -5.53 3.35
CA PRO A 117 8.30 -6.56 4.34
C PRO A 117 8.50 -6.06 5.78
N GLY A 118 7.79 -6.68 6.70
CA GLY A 118 7.87 -6.38 8.12
C GLY A 118 6.51 -6.28 8.81
N SER A 119 6.52 -6.31 10.13
CA SER A 119 5.31 -6.20 10.95
C SER A 119 4.68 -4.79 10.93
N TRP A 120 5.40 -3.79 10.45
CA TRP A 120 4.95 -2.40 10.38
C TRP A 120 3.65 -2.22 9.58
N GLY A 121 3.46 -3.04 8.54
CA GLY A 121 2.29 -3.00 7.69
C GLY A 121 1.04 -3.68 8.27
N ASN A 122 1.18 -4.38 9.40
CA ASN A 122 0.05 -5.02 10.05
C ASN A 122 -0.90 -3.97 10.61
N GLY A 123 -2.17 -4.07 10.24
CA GLY A 123 -3.18 -3.09 10.67
C GLY A 123 -3.32 -1.87 9.78
N LEU A 124 -2.52 -1.74 8.71
CA LEU A 124 -2.84 -0.81 7.63
C LEU A 124 -4.18 -1.18 7.01
N LYS A 125 -5.00 -0.18 6.74
CA LYS A 125 -6.21 -0.35 5.95
C LYS A 125 -6.08 0.32 4.60
N VAL A 126 -6.43 -0.43 3.56
CA VAL A 126 -6.58 0.06 2.20
C VAL A 126 -8.06 0.17 1.91
N CYS A 127 -8.55 1.39 1.86
CA CYS A 127 -9.94 1.71 1.58
C CYS A 127 -10.07 2.02 0.10
N PHE A 128 -11.02 1.39 -0.53
CA PHE A 128 -11.26 1.46 -1.97
C PHE A 128 -12.72 1.80 -2.24
N ILE A 129 -13.00 2.63 -3.23
CA ILE A 129 -14.34 2.91 -3.70
C ILE A 129 -14.36 3.19 -5.20
N ASP A 130 -15.37 2.65 -5.88
CA ASP A 130 -15.66 2.96 -7.26
C ASP A 130 -17.13 3.40 -7.45
N ASP A 131 -17.51 3.80 -8.65
CA ASP A 131 -18.89 4.14 -8.99
C ASP A 131 -19.68 2.91 -9.42
N ALA A 132 -19.75 1.91 -8.54
CA ALA A 132 -20.48 0.70 -8.84
C ALA A 132 -21.99 0.91 -8.76
N ALA A 133 -22.70 0.38 -9.75
CA ALA A 133 -24.10 0.06 -9.58
C ALA A 133 -24.24 -1.20 -8.72
N ASP A 134 -25.18 -1.20 -7.79
CA ASP A 134 -25.48 -2.42 -7.02
C ASP A 134 -26.13 -3.48 -7.88
N GLN A 135 -26.87 -3.05 -8.88
CA GLN A 135 -27.72 -3.88 -9.72
C GLN A 135 -27.70 -3.41 -11.17
N ILE A 136 -27.74 -4.36 -12.08
CA ILE A 136 -27.98 -4.08 -13.50
C ILE A 136 -29.28 -4.77 -13.89
N VAL A 137 -30.22 -4.01 -14.47
CA VAL A 137 -31.52 -4.51 -14.89
C VAL A 137 -31.69 -4.28 -16.38
N GLY A 138 -31.97 -5.35 -17.12
CA GLY A 138 -32.28 -5.29 -18.53
C GLY A 138 -33.72 -4.84 -18.77
N ILE A 139 -33.93 -3.97 -19.75
CA ILE A 139 -35.26 -3.49 -20.18
C ILE A 139 -35.41 -3.72 -21.69
N ALA A 140 -36.48 -4.37 -22.10
CA ALA A 140 -36.75 -4.65 -23.51
C ALA A 140 -37.29 -3.40 -24.26
N THR A 141 -36.48 -2.35 -24.32
CA THR A 141 -36.78 -1.11 -25.05
C THR A 141 -35.50 -0.35 -25.38
N THR A 142 -35.50 0.32 -26.52
CA THR A 142 -34.48 1.29 -26.90
C THR A 142 -34.78 2.71 -26.40
N ASN A 143 -35.92 2.90 -25.73
CA ASN A 143 -36.27 4.19 -25.14
C ASN A 143 -36.65 4.02 -23.65
N PRO A 144 -35.69 3.77 -22.79
CA PRO A 144 -35.92 3.56 -21.37
C PRO A 144 -36.53 4.78 -20.66
N SER A 145 -36.24 5.99 -21.12
CA SER A 145 -36.75 7.23 -20.55
C SER A 145 -38.29 7.32 -20.70
N ALA A 146 -38.87 6.74 -21.72
CA ALA A 146 -40.33 6.67 -21.89
C ALA A 146 -41.03 5.84 -20.79
N LEU A 147 -40.28 4.94 -20.15
CA LEU A 147 -40.77 4.15 -19.01
C LEU A 147 -40.42 4.82 -17.66
N GLY A 148 -39.79 5.98 -17.66
CA GLY A 148 -39.33 6.64 -16.45
C GLY A 148 -37.93 6.19 -15.98
N ALA A 149 -37.23 5.36 -16.74
CA ALA A 149 -35.90 4.93 -16.45
C ALA A 149 -34.89 5.99 -16.94
N THR A 150 -34.64 6.98 -16.10
CA THR A 150 -33.75 8.10 -16.39
C THR A 150 -32.73 8.20 -15.27
N ILE A 151 -31.45 8.53 -15.59
CA ILE A 151 -30.40 8.71 -14.60
C ILE A 151 -30.83 9.73 -13.54
N GLY A 152 -30.60 9.40 -12.28
CA GLY A 152 -31.01 10.19 -11.13
C GLY A 152 -32.46 9.96 -10.65
N PHE A 153 -33.24 9.16 -11.39
CA PHE A 153 -34.58 8.82 -10.95
C PHE A 153 -34.56 7.65 -9.95
N GLY A 154 -35.55 7.64 -9.08
CA GLY A 154 -35.74 6.58 -8.11
C GLY A 154 -36.33 5.31 -8.72
N VAL A 155 -35.99 4.19 -8.15
CA VAL A 155 -36.55 2.89 -8.45
C VAL A 155 -36.90 2.15 -7.16
N THR A 156 -38.01 1.43 -7.14
CA THR A 156 -38.39 0.57 -6.02
C THR A 156 -38.66 -0.86 -6.49
N ALA A 157 -38.41 -1.81 -5.59
CA ALA A 157 -38.73 -3.22 -5.82
C ALA A 157 -39.36 -3.84 -4.57
N ASN A 158 -40.47 -4.53 -4.72
CA ASN A 158 -41.13 -5.28 -3.63
C ASN A 158 -40.40 -6.59 -3.35
N LEU A 159 -40.26 -6.90 -2.07
CA LEU A 159 -39.73 -8.15 -1.55
C LEU A 159 -40.75 -8.80 -0.61
N SER A 160 -40.91 -10.11 -0.70
CA SER A 160 -41.77 -10.88 0.18
C SER A 160 -41.04 -12.10 0.74
N ALA A 161 -40.85 -12.12 2.04
CA ALA A 161 -40.24 -13.22 2.78
C ALA A 161 -38.86 -13.67 2.24
N VAL A 162 -38.01 -12.73 1.93
CA VAL A 162 -36.68 -12.98 1.35
C VAL A 162 -35.63 -13.13 2.46
N THR A 163 -34.81 -14.17 2.42
CA THR A 163 -33.68 -14.33 3.33
C THR A 163 -32.53 -13.44 2.91
N ILE A 164 -32.08 -12.58 3.79
CA ILE A 164 -30.97 -11.66 3.51
C ILE A 164 -29.68 -12.22 4.09
N PRO A 165 -28.67 -12.50 3.27
CA PRO A 165 -27.35 -12.90 3.76
C PRO A 165 -26.75 -11.83 4.68
N GLY A 166 -26.24 -12.25 5.86
CA GLY A 166 -25.58 -11.34 6.80
C GLY A 166 -26.45 -10.74 7.90
N LEU A 167 -27.80 -10.87 7.82
CA LEU A 167 -28.71 -10.43 8.89
C LEU A 167 -29.06 -11.54 9.91
N GLY A 168 -28.36 -12.64 9.88
CA GLY A 168 -28.70 -13.84 10.64
C GLY A 168 -29.40 -14.89 9.78
N SER A 169 -28.99 -16.13 9.90
CA SER A 169 -29.34 -17.24 8.97
C SER A 169 -30.81 -17.63 8.91
N THR A 170 -31.70 -16.96 9.64
CA THR A 170 -33.13 -17.32 9.72
C THR A 170 -34.08 -16.13 9.55
N SER A 171 -33.58 -14.94 9.35
CA SER A 171 -34.42 -13.74 9.25
C SER A 171 -34.89 -13.52 7.81
N THR A 172 -36.19 -13.54 7.58
CA THR A 172 -36.80 -13.16 6.29
C THR A 172 -37.19 -11.70 6.32
N PHE A 173 -36.96 -11.01 5.20
CA PHE A 173 -37.36 -9.63 4.98
C PHE A 173 -38.58 -9.54 4.11
N THR A 174 -39.55 -8.76 4.52
CA THR A 174 -40.74 -8.39 3.73
C THR A 174 -40.82 -6.88 3.70
N GLY A 175 -40.98 -6.30 2.51
CA GLY A 175 -41.00 -4.86 2.35
C GLY A 175 -40.60 -4.46 0.93
N TYR A 176 -39.83 -3.39 0.81
CA TYR A 176 -39.36 -2.93 -0.49
C TYR A 176 -37.96 -2.32 -0.40
N LEU A 177 -37.23 -2.41 -1.50
CA LEU A 177 -35.98 -1.72 -1.71
C LEU A 177 -36.22 -0.36 -2.33
N LYS A 178 -35.40 0.61 -1.99
CA LYS A 178 -35.25 1.89 -2.69
C LYS A 178 -33.90 1.96 -3.36
N GLY A 179 -33.90 2.38 -4.61
CA GLY A 179 -32.68 2.58 -5.38
C GLY A 179 -32.73 3.86 -6.21
N ILE A 180 -31.57 4.20 -6.77
CA ILE A 180 -31.42 5.29 -7.73
C ILE A 180 -30.78 4.75 -9.00
N ILE A 181 -31.22 5.23 -10.15
CA ILE A 181 -30.64 4.90 -11.44
C ILE A 181 -29.36 5.73 -11.62
N THR A 182 -28.22 5.06 -11.78
CA THR A 182 -26.91 5.69 -11.94
C THR A 182 -26.38 5.63 -13.36
N GLY A 183 -26.90 4.70 -14.18
CA GLY A 183 -26.52 4.56 -15.57
C GLY A 183 -27.67 4.02 -16.41
N VAL A 184 -27.66 4.36 -17.69
CA VAL A 184 -28.56 3.81 -18.70
C VAL A 184 -27.78 3.54 -19.96
N THR A 185 -27.72 2.30 -20.40
CA THR A 185 -27.04 1.89 -21.62
C THR A 185 -28.08 1.31 -22.60
N THR A 186 -28.11 1.80 -23.83
CA THR A 186 -29.03 1.35 -24.85
C THR A 186 -28.30 0.55 -25.92
N ASP A 187 -28.79 -0.67 -26.17
CA ASP A 187 -28.34 -1.51 -27.27
C ASP A 187 -29.40 -1.48 -28.39
N THR A 188 -29.13 -0.68 -29.40
CA THR A 188 -30.02 -0.54 -30.55
C THR A 188 -30.04 -1.78 -31.45
N THR A 189 -28.99 -2.59 -31.41
CA THR A 189 -28.87 -3.82 -32.21
C THR A 189 -29.81 -4.90 -31.71
N ASN A 190 -29.89 -5.04 -30.39
CA ASN A 190 -30.75 -6.05 -29.74
C ASN A 190 -32.12 -5.48 -29.30
N GLY A 191 -32.40 -4.20 -29.53
CA GLY A 191 -33.65 -3.56 -29.17
C GLY A 191 -33.88 -3.45 -27.67
N ALA A 192 -32.84 -3.32 -26.89
CA ALA A 192 -32.88 -3.38 -25.43
C ALA A 192 -32.07 -2.28 -24.77
N SER A 193 -32.29 -2.09 -23.47
CA SER A 193 -31.46 -1.21 -22.63
C SER A 193 -31.15 -1.91 -21.32
N SER A 194 -30.03 -1.53 -20.71
CA SER A 194 -29.73 -1.84 -19.31
C SER A 194 -29.77 -0.58 -18.47
N ILE A 195 -30.19 -0.73 -17.24
CA ILE A 195 -30.11 0.33 -16.23
C ILE A 195 -29.25 -0.14 -15.06
N ASP A 196 -28.38 0.73 -14.62
CA ASP A 196 -27.58 0.53 -13.42
C ASP A 196 -28.32 1.14 -12.24
N VAL A 197 -28.50 0.36 -11.18
CA VAL A 197 -29.25 0.78 -10.00
C VAL A 197 -28.37 0.62 -8.77
N LYS A 198 -28.27 1.68 -7.98
CA LYS A 198 -27.74 1.61 -6.62
C LYS A 198 -28.86 1.47 -5.61
N ILE A 199 -28.75 0.47 -4.74
CA ILE A 199 -29.70 0.27 -3.66
C ILE A 199 -29.33 1.18 -2.49
N LEU A 200 -30.23 2.04 -2.06
CA LEU A 200 -30.02 3.03 -1.02
C LEU A 200 -30.50 2.58 0.34
N SER A 201 -31.69 1.98 0.37
CA SER A 201 -32.31 1.53 1.61
C SER A 201 -33.31 0.41 1.38
N ARG A 202 -33.66 -0.26 2.46
CA ARG A 202 -34.82 -1.15 2.55
C ARG A 202 -35.84 -0.61 3.53
N VAL A 203 -37.08 -0.78 3.24
CA VAL A 203 -38.17 -0.38 4.12
C VAL A 203 -39.00 -1.63 4.44
N SER A 204 -39.06 -1.99 5.72
CA SER A 204 -39.94 -3.06 6.17
C SER A 204 -41.37 -2.62 6.02
N SER A 205 -42.23 -3.51 5.55
CA SER A 205 -43.65 -3.20 5.44
C SER A 205 -44.48 -4.41 5.84
N ALA A 206 -45.53 -4.16 6.60
CA ALA A 206 -46.55 -5.13 6.91
C ALA A 206 -47.86 -4.64 6.30
N GLY A 207 -48.23 -5.19 5.12
CA GLY A 207 -49.42 -4.76 4.42
C GLY A 207 -49.29 -3.34 3.85
N THR A 208 -50.23 -2.45 4.21
CA THR A 208 -50.28 -1.07 3.72
C THR A 208 -49.46 -0.07 4.58
N THR A 209 -48.88 -0.53 5.68
CA THR A 209 -48.14 0.33 6.60
C THR A 209 -46.66 0.26 6.30
N ALA A 210 -46.05 1.41 6.00
CA ALA A 210 -44.60 1.51 5.87
C ALA A 210 -43.95 1.34 7.26
N GLY A 211 -43.01 0.44 7.36
CA GLY A 211 -42.21 0.21 8.56
C GLY A 211 -40.95 1.06 8.61
N THR A 212 -39.95 0.55 9.33
CA THR A 212 -38.68 1.22 9.53
C THR A 212 -37.85 1.21 8.24
N GLU A 213 -37.35 2.35 7.84
CA GLU A 213 -36.34 2.47 6.78
C GLU A 213 -34.96 2.25 7.34
N THR A 214 -34.21 1.34 6.74
CA THR A 214 -32.82 1.06 7.07
C THR A 214 -31.95 1.34 5.86
N LYS A 215 -30.96 2.20 6.02
CA LYS A 215 -29.95 2.42 5.00
C LYS A 215 -29.12 1.16 4.80
N ILE A 216 -28.86 0.83 3.56
CA ILE A 216 -28.12 -0.37 3.17
C ILE A 216 -26.68 0.01 2.89
N ASN A 217 -25.73 -0.73 3.45
CA ASN A 217 -24.35 -0.66 3.02
C ASN A 217 -24.21 -1.38 1.67
N TYR A 218 -23.10 -1.13 0.99
CA TYR A 218 -22.89 -1.64 -0.35
C TYR A 218 -22.95 -3.18 -0.43
N ALA A 219 -22.33 -3.89 0.52
CA ALA A 219 -22.31 -5.35 0.53
C ALA A 219 -23.71 -5.94 0.71
N GLU A 220 -24.56 -5.28 1.51
CA GLU A 220 -25.95 -5.66 1.69
C GLU A 220 -26.76 -5.39 0.41
N GLY A 221 -26.51 -4.23 -0.26
CA GLY A 221 -27.17 -3.90 -1.52
C GLY A 221 -26.94 -4.95 -2.60
N SER A 222 -25.71 -5.44 -2.75
CA SER A 222 -25.40 -6.51 -3.70
C SER A 222 -26.08 -7.84 -3.36
N SER A 223 -26.43 -8.09 -2.10
CA SER A 223 -27.16 -9.30 -1.70
C SER A 223 -28.59 -9.34 -2.22
N PHE A 224 -29.15 -8.20 -2.60
CA PHE A 224 -30.50 -8.11 -3.18
C PHE A 224 -30.52 -8.25 -4.71
N ALA A 225 -29.39 -8.47 -5.36
CA ALA A 225 -29.28 -8.54 -6.83
C ALA A 225 -30.29 -9.47 -7.48
N SER A 226 -30.48 -10.65 -6.92
CA SER A 226 -31.39 -11.67 -7.46
C SER A 226 -32.89 -11.36 -7.26
N TYR A 227 -33.19 -10.32 -6.50
CA TYR A 227 -34.58 -10.00 -6.15
C TYR A 227 -35.19 -8.83 -6.94
N LEU A 228 -34.39 -8.12 -7.70
CA LEU A 228 -34.88 -7.10 -8.62
C LEU A 228 -35.47 -7.78 -9.85
N THR A 229 -36.75 -8.10 -9.79
CA THR A 229 -37.50 -8.68 -10.92
C THR A 229 -38.34 -7.61 -11.59
N THR A 230 -38.61 -7.78 -12.87
CA THR A 230 -39.34 -6.81 -13.69
C THR A 230 -40.75 -6.51 -13.17
N SER A 231 -41.41 -7.50 -12.63
CA SER A 231 -42.78 -7.34 -12.07
C SER A 231 -42.78 -6.52 -10.78
N SER A 232 -41.63 -6.39 -10.11
CA SER A 232 -41.50 -5.66 -8.84
C SER A 232 -40.94 -4.25 -8.98
N LEU A 233 -40.29 -3.92 -10.12
CA LEU A 233 -39.72 -2.59 -10.34
C LEU A 233 -40.77 -1.53 -10.63
N ARG A 234 -40.55 -0.35 -10.06
CA ARG A 234 -41.31 0.88 -10.37
C ARG A 234 -40.34 2.04 -10.48
N PHE A 235 -40.49 2.78 -11.55
CA PHE A 235 -39.69 3.97 -11.82
C PHE A 235 -40.50 5.21 -11.48
N VAL A 236 -39.87 6.14 -10.81
CA VAL A 236 -40.45 7.43 -10.43
C VAL A 236 -39.47 8.53 -10.69
N ASN A 237 -39.98 9.68 -11.13
CA ASN A 237 -39.15 10.86 -11.22
C ASN A 237 -38.58 11.23 -9.83
N ASN A 238 -37.54 12.04 -9.80
CA ASN A 238 -36.81 12.39 -8.58
C ASN A 238 -37.67 13.07 -7.47
N SER A 239 -38.96 13.23 -7.66
CA SER A 239 -39.87 13.82 -6.66
C SER A 239 -40.55 12.78 -5.75
N GLY A 240 -40.36 11.51 -5.97
CA GLY A 240 -40.87 10.47 -5.09
C GLY A 240 -40.59 9.06 -5.55
N ILE A 241 -40.28 8.20 -4.60
CA ILE A 241 -40.18 6.74 -4.82
C ILE A 241 -41.44 6.12 -4.25
N THR A 242 -42.27 5.57 -5.11
CA THR A 242 -43.45 4.80 -4.70
C THR A 242 -43.12 3.33 -4.51
N THR A 243 -43.81 2.66 -3.63
CA THR A 243 -43.71 1.21 -3.51
C THR A 243 -44.18 0.55 -4.80
N GLY A 244 -43.40 -0.39 -5.33
CA GLY A 244 -43.83 -1.22 -6.44
C GLY A 244 -44.89 -2.22 -6.00
N GLY A 245 -45.88 -2.49 -6.84
CA GLY A 245 -47.00 -3.40 -6.52
C GLY A 245 -48.13 -2.72 -5.77
N SER A 246 -49.21 -3.41 -5.57
CA SER A 246 -50.51 -2.90 -5.18
C SER A 246 -50.65 -2.14 -3.86
N ALA A 247 -49.62 -1.67 -3.28
CA ALA A 247 -49.73 -1.00 -1.99
C ALA A 247 -49.25 0.44 -2.01
N THR A 248 -49.93 1.18 -1.70
CA THR A 248 -50.26 2.47 -1.14
C THR A 248 -49.31 3.06 -0.06
N ALA A 249 -48.19 2.49 0.26
CA ALA A 249 -47.24 3.17 1.07
C ALA A 249 -46.46 4.18 0.21
N ALA A 250 -46.98 5.40 0.12
CA ALA A 250 -46.25 6.52 -0.41
C ALA A 250 -44.97 6.71 0.45
N VAL A 251 -43.85 6.42 -0.13
CA VAL A 251 -42.59 6.83 0.46
C VAL A 251 -42.48 8.33 0.23
N THR A 252 -42.57 9.10 1.28
CA THR A 252 -42.34 10.55 1.18
C THR A 252 -41.00 10.77 0.54
N PRO A 253 -40.90 11.54 -0.55
CA PRO A 253 -39.64 11.74 -1.30
C PRO A 253 -38.69 12.68 -0.58
N THR A 254 -38.37 12.38 0.65
CA THR A 254 -37.30 13.09 1.33
C THR A 254 -35.99 12.58 0.78
N SER A 255 -35.45 13.34 -0.16
CA SER A 255 -34.09 13.22 -0.67
C SER A 255 -33.63 11.79 -0.89
N VAL A 256 -33.69 11.34 -2.13
CA VAL A 256 -32.86 10.24 -2.60
C VAL A 256 -31.42 10.73 -2.51
N THR A 257 -30.80 10.51 -1.37
CA THR A 257 -29.39 10.82 -1.19
C THR A 257 -28.60 9.79 -1.98
N ASP A 258 -27.68 10.21 -2.81
CA ASP A 258 -26.79 9.30 -3.54
C ASP A 258 -26.16 8.32 -2.54
N TRP A 259 -26.03 7.08 -2.93
CA TRP A 259 -25.38 6.03 -2.17
C TRP A 259 -24.02 6.47 -1.61
N TYR A 260 -23.24 7.18 -2.43
CA TYR A 260 -21.91 7.66 -2.07
C TYR A 260 -21.90 8.55 -0.81
N GLU A 261 -22.94 9.32 -0.59
CA GLU A 261 -23.06 10.25 0.54
C GLU A 261 -23.02 9.55 1.91
N SER A 262 -23.37 8.29 1.96
CA SER A 262 -23.39 7.49 3.19
C SER A 262 -22.16 6.60 3.37
N GLN A 263 -21.29 6.52 2.38
CA GLN A 263 -20.16 5.61 2.40
C GLN A 263 -19.03 6.12 3.30
N THR A 264 -18.47 5.21 4.08
CA THR A 264 -17.34 5.47 5.00
C THR A 264 -16.12 4.64 4.61
N LEU A 265 -14.96 5.01 5.13
CA LEU A 265 -13.71 4.25 4.95
C LEU A 265 -13.71 2.89 5.68
N GLY A 266 -14.69 2.62 6.54
CA GLY A 266 -14.75 1.34 7.28
C GLY A 266 -13.65 1.17 8.33
N LEU A 267 -13.24 2.24 8.99
CA LEU A 267 -12.21 2.23 10.02
C LEU A 267 -12.73 1.66 11.34
N THR A 268 -11.83 1.11 12.17
CA THR A 268 -12.20 0.45 13.42
C THR A 268 -12.65 1.44 14.49
N ASN A 269 -11.92 2.54 14.67
CA ASN A 269 -12.15 3.49 15.76
C ASN A 269 -12.49 4.92 15.30
N ALA A 270 -12.72 5.12 13.99
CA ALA A 270 -13.06 6.42 13.42
C ALA A 270 -14.14 6.26 12.34
N THR A 271 -14.92 7.31 12.14
CA THR A 271 -15.88 7.36 11.04
C THR A 271 -15.52 8.52 10.13
N ILE A 272 -14.96 8.18 8.96
CA ILE A 272 -14.61 9.17 7.92
C ILE A 272 -15.43 8.83 6.69
N PHE A 273 -16.16 9.80 6.17
CA PHE A 273 -16.96 9.64 4.97
C PHE A 273 -16.13 9.91 3.72
N TRP A 274 -16.33 9.10 2.69
CA TRP A 274 -15.69 9.29 1.40
C TRP A 274 -15.95 10.69 0.82
N ARG A 275 -17.16 11.20 0.95
CA ARG A 275 -17.55 12.54 0.49
C ARG A 275 -16.74 13.68 1.12
N SER A 276 -16.13 13.45 2.29
CA SER A 276 -15.28 14.46 2.93
C SER A 276 -13.87 14.51 2.34
N LEU A 277 -13.49 13.49 1.57
CA LEU A 277 -12.17 13.36 0.95
C LEU A 277 -12.22 13.71 -0.54
N ALA A 278 -13.22 13.21 -1.24
CA ALA A 278 -13.34 13.36 -2.68
C ALA A 278 -14.80 13.31 -3.14
N PRO A 279 -15.12 13.85 -4.32
CA PRO A 279 -16.39 13.58 -5.00
C PRO A 279 -16.44 12.11 -5.43
N LYS A 280 -17.65 11.63 -5.76
CA LYS A 280 -17.85 10.27 -6.26
C LYS A 280 -16.95 9.98 -7.47
N PRO A 281 -16.28 8.79 -7.54
CA PRO A 281 -15.50 8.42 -8.71
C PRO A 281 -16.36 8.47 -9.98
N ILE A 282 -15.81 8.96 -11.04
CA ILE A 282 -16.42 9.00 -12.37
C ILE A 282 -15.46 8.37 -13.38
N SER A 283 -15.99 7.98 -14.53
CA SER A 283 -15.14 7.49 -15.62
C SER A 283 -14.13 8.54 -16.05
N ASN A 284 -12.89 8.10 -16.26
CA ASN A 284 -11.82 8.98 -16.70
C ASN A 284 -12.05 9.48 -18.14
N GLN A 285 -11.60 10.68 -18.44
CA GLN A 285 -11.73 11.28 -19.77
C GLN A 285 -11.13 10.39 -20.87
N TYR A 286 -9.99 9.79 -20.61
CA TYR A 286 -9.33 8.86 -21.51
C TYR A 286 -10.24 7.68 -21.92
N THR A 287 -10.91 7.11 -20.93
CA THR A 287 -11.83 5.97 -21.11
C THR A 287 -13.10 6.40 -21.85
N LEU A 288 -13.67 7.56 -21.49
CA LEU A 288 -14.86 8.10 -22.17
C LEU A 288 -14.62 8.39 -23.66
N GLU A 289 -13.43 8.91 -24.02
CA GLU A 289 -13.05 9.15 -25.41
C GLU A 289 -12.95 7.86 -26.26
N ARG A 290 -12.79 6.72 -25.59
CA ARG A 290 -12.76 5.38 -26.18
C ARG A 290 -14.05 4.60 -26.03
N GLN A 291 -15.14 5.29 -25.68
CA GLN A 291 -16.45 4.70 -25.47
C GLN A 291 -16.47 3.63 -24.35
N GLY A 292 -15.49 3.69 -23.43
CA GLY A 292 -15.45 2.89 -22.23
C GLY A 292 -16.11 3.61 -21.05
N TYR A 293 -16.48 2.87 -20.00
CA TYR A 293 -17.18 3.40 -18.82
C TYR A 293 -16.81 2.63 -17.55
N GLY A 294 -17.00 3.30 -16.40
CA GLY A 294 -16.93 2.65 -15.09
C GLY A 294 -15.52 2.35 -14.59
N ASP A 295 -14.51 2.99 -15.17
CA ASP A 295 -13.11 2.74 -14.82
C ASP A 295 -12.63 3.53 -13.61
N GLY A 296 -13.31 4.59 -13.19
CA GLY A 296 -12.86 5.49 -12.12
C GLY A 296 -12.92 4.84 -10.74
N LEU A 297 -11.91 5.11 -9.93
CA LEU A 297 -11.82 4.63 -8.54
C LEU A 297 -10.99 5.55 -7.66
N HIS A 298 -11.14 5.41 -6.35
CA HIS A 298 -10.33 6.06 -5.32
C HIS A 298 -9.74 5.03 -4.37
N VAL A 299 -8.50 5.26 -3.95
CA VAL A 299 -7.81 4.44 -2.94
C VAL A 299 -7.28 5.35 -1.84
N VAL A 300 -7.50 4.96 -0.59
CA VAL A 300 -6.99 5.67 0.60
C VAL A 300 -6.30 4.67 1.52
N VAL A 301 -5.10 5.01 1.96
CA VAL A 301 -4.32 4.19 2.90
C VAL A 301 -4.37 4.83 4.28
N VAL A 302 -4.72 4.04 5.28
CA VAL A 302 -4.96 4.52 6.66
C VAL A 302 -4.17 3.69 7.65
N ASP A 303 -3.51 4.36 8.58
CA ASP A 303 -2.94 3.77 9.80
C ASP A 303 -4.05 3.57 10.85
N ASP A 304 -4.83 2.51 10.69
CA ASP A 304 -6.03 2.29 11.52
C ASP A 304 -5.70 2.02 12.99
N LEU A 305 -4.57 1.37 13.25
CA LEU A 305 -4.13 1.04 14.60
C LEU A 305 -3.17 2.08 15.21
N GLY A 306 -2.70 3.05 14.44
CA GLY A 306 -1.73 4.04 14.89
C GLY A 306 -0.32 3.50 15.05
N SER A 307 0.00 2.38 14.40
CA SER A 307 1.31 1.72 14.52
C SER A 307 2.46 2.53 13.90
N ILE A 308 2.16 3.34 12.90
CA ILE A 308 3.14 4.16 12.16
C ILE A 308 3.19 5.58 12.72
N THR A 309 2.02 6.21 12.86
CA THR A 309 1.91 7.63 13.23
C THR A 309 1.81 7.86 14.73
N GLY A 310 1.41 6.83 15.47
CA GLY A 310 1.04 6.94 16.89
C GLY A 310 -0.42 7.35 17.12
N ASN A 311 -1.17 7.70 16.05
CA ASN A 311 -2.56 8.12 16.12
C ASN A 311 -3.43 7.20 15.25
N GLN A 312 -4.41 6.58 15.87
CA GLN A 312 -5.32 5.66 15.17
C GLN A 312 -6.19 6.42 14.15
N GLY A 313 -6.42 5.80 12.99
CA GLY A 313 -7.26 6.33 11.94
C GLY A 313 -6.62 7.47 11.13
N THR A 314 -5.31 7.65 11.23
CA THR A 314 -4.60 8.66 10.43
C THR A 314 -4.52 8.25 8.97
N ILE A 315 -4.98 9.11 8.08
CA ILE A 315 -4.83 8.93 6.63
C ILE A 315 -3.36 9.16 6.28
N LEU A 316 -2.73 8.15 5.68
CA LEU A 316 -1.34 8.22 5.22
C LEU A 316 -1.25 8.73 3.79
N GLU A 317 -2.11 8.20 2.91
CA GLU A 317 -2.11 8.51 1.49
C GLU A 317 -3.54 8.56 0.94
N THR A 318 -3.72 9.40 -0.07
CA THR A 318 -4.99 9.55 -0.78
C THR A 318 -4.72 9.58 -2.28
N HIS A 319 -5.19 8.57 -3.00
CA HIS A 319 -5.04 8.40 -4.43
C HIS A 319 -6.42 8.48 -5.09
N LEU A 320 -6.67 9.54 -5.82
CA LEU A 320 -8.00 9.87 -6.34
C LEU A 320 -8.04 9.84 -7.87
N GLY A 321 -9.15 9.36 -8.42
CA GLY A 321 -9.39 9.40 -9.86
C GLY A 321 -8.52 8.43 -10.65
N LEU A 322 -8.10 7.33 -10.05
CA LEU A 322 -7.37 6.26 -10.72
C LEU A 322 -8.29 5.52 -11.69
N SER A 323 -7.72 4.75 -12.59
CA SER A 323 -8.42 4.00 -13.62
C SER A 323 -8.22 2.49 -13.47
N LYS A 324 -9.26 1.73 -13.83
CA LYS A 324 -9.19 0.27 -14.00
C LYS A 324 -8.64 -0.14 -15.36
N ALA A 325 -8.51 0.82 -16.30
CA ALA A 325 -8.00 0.56 -17.65
C ALA A 325 -6.48 0.56 -17.69
N LEU A 326 -5.90 -0.51 -18.21
CA LEU A 326 -4.45 -0.72 -18.32
C LEU A 326 -3.73 0.39 -19.11
N ASP A 327 -4.39 0.90 -20.15
CA ASP A 327 -3.84 1.90 -21.07
C ASP A 327 -4.19 3.33 -20.66
N SER A 328 -4.91 3.54 -19.57
CA SER A 328 -5.35 4.86 -19.12
C SER A 328 -4.18 5.77 -18.77
N VAL A 329 -4.30 7.03 -19.20
CA VAL A 329 -3.36 8.11 -18.88
C VAL A 329 -4.12 9.34 -18.38
N SER A 330 -3.49 10.11 -17.51
CA SER A 330 -4.12 11.26 -16.85
C SER A 330 -4.41 12.42 -17.80
N SER A 331 -3.58 12.62 -18.84
CA SER A 331 -3.71 13.69 -19.82
C SER A 331 -2.93 13.36 -21.09
N VAL A 332 -3.47 13.77 -22.24
CA VAL A 332 -2.80 13.61 -23.53
C VAL A 332 -1.53 14.47 -23.63
N ASN A 333 -1.51 15.62 -22.97
CA ASN A 333 -0.39 16.56 -23.02
C ASN A 333 0.76 16.21 -22.07
N SER A 334 0.48 15.45 -21.02
CA SER A 334 1.46 14.95 -20.05
C SER A 334 1.01 13.56 -19.61
N PRO A 335 1.23 12.55 -20.45
CA PRO A 335 0.69 11.22 -20.23
C PRO A 335 1.40 10.55 -19.07
N GLN A 336 0.77 10.59 -17.88
CA GLN A 336 1.12 9.79 -16.74
C GLN A 336 0.19 8.59 -16.70
N LYS A 337 0.74 7.40 -16.49
CA LYS A 337 -0.07 6.19 -16.28
C LYS A 337 -1.04 6.41 -15.13
N ASN A 338 -2.31 6.13 -15.38
CA ASN A 338 -3.39 6.29 -14.42
C ASN A 338 -4.02 4.95 -14.04
N TRP A 339 -3.55 3.85 -14.62
CA TRP A 339 -3.96 2.52 -14.19
C TRP A 339 -3.53 2.31 -12.73
N TYR A 340 -4.51 1.94 -11.90
CA TYR A 340 -4.38 1.98 -10.44
C TYR A 340 -3.18 1.18 -9.92
N GLU A 341 -2.91 0.02 -10.50
CA GLU A 341 -1.84 -0.88 -10.06
C GLU A 341 -0.46 -0.27 -10.31
N GLN A 342 -0.20 0.16 -11.56
CA GLN A 342 1.06 0.84 -11.90
C GLN A 342 1.20 2.17 -11.17
N TYR A 343 0.11 2.92 -11.05
CA TYR A 343 0.13 4.19 -10.32
C TYR A 343 0.51 4.00 -8.84
N LEU A 344 -0.09 3.01 -8.18
CA LEU A 344 0.26 2.71 -6.77
C LEU A 344 1.68 2.18 -6.64
N ALA A 345 2.16 1.38 -7.59
CA ALA A 345 3.55 0.94 -7.59
C ALA A 345 4.54 2.11 -7.67
N ASP A 346 4.23 3.13 -8.49
CA ASP A 346 5.12 4.27 -8.74
C ASP A 346 5.03 5.34 -7.62
N PHE A 347 3.83 5.61 -7.11
CA PHE A 347 3.57 6.79 -6.27
C PHE A 347 3.17 6.49 -4.82
N SER A 348 2.70 5.29 -4.50
CA SER A 348 2.46 4.94 -3.10
C SER A 348 3.78 4.59 -2.40
N SER A 349 3.97 5.13 -1.21
CA SER A 349 5.06 4.75 -0.31
C SER A 349 4.67 3.63 0.66
N GLN A 350 3.37 3.27 0.70
CA GLN A 350 2.82 2.38 1.71
C GLN A 350 2.42 1.01 1.15
N ILE A 351 1.95 0.95 -0.09
CA ILE A 351 1.34 -0.27 -0.62
C ILE A 351 1.73 -0.56 -2.07
N TYR A 352 1.62 -1.84 -2.43
CA TYR A 352 1.47 -2.33 -3.79
C TYR A 352 0.05 -2.87 -3.98
N ALA A 353 -0.49 -2.72 -5.18
CA ALA A 353 -1.64 -3.50 -5.62
C ALA A 353 -1.14 -4.78 -6.29
N GLY A 354 -1.86 -5.87 -6.07
CA GLY A 354 -1.59 -7.15 -6.69
C GLY A 354 -2.75 -7.57 -7.58
N GLY A 355 -2.47 -8.52 -8.43
CA GLY A 355 -3.46 -9.15 -9.24
C GLY A 355 -3.73 -8.48 -10.57
N ASN A 356 -3.42 -9.16 -11.67
CA ASN A 356 -4.06 -8.82 -12.92
C ASN A 356 -5.49 -9.37 -12.90
N PRO A 357 -6.51 -8.51 -12.84
CA PRO A 357 -7.90 -8.93 -12.73
C PRO A 357 -8.41 -9.70 -13.95
N SER A 358 -7.61 -9.87 -14.99
CA SER A 358 -7.96 -10.69 -16.16
C SER A 358 -7.93 -12.20 -15.88
N SER A 359 -7.39 -12.64 -14.74
CA SER A 359 -7.42 -14.06 -14.39
C SER A 359 -8.75 -14.44 -13.71
N ALA A 360 -9.29 -15.58 -14.08
CA ALA A 360 -10.53 -16.11 -13.50
C ALA A 360 -10.42 -16.41 -11.98
N ALA A 361 -9.23 -16.38 -11.42
CA ALA A 361 -8.98 -16.56 -10.00
C ALA A 361 -9.17 -15.28 -9.18
N ASP A 362 -9.20 -14.12 -9.82
CA ASP A 362 -9.28 -12.83 -9.15
C ASP A 362 -10.70 -12.34 -8.98
N ALA A 363 -11.49 -13.06 -8.17
CA ALA A 363 -12.85 -12.67 -7.82
C ALA A 363 -12.96 -11.33 -7.07
N PHE A 364 -11.81 -10.70 -6.73
CA PHE A 364 -11.76 -9.45 -5.98
C PHE A 364 -11.81 -8.21 -6.83
N HIS A 365 -11.19 -8.26 -8.00
CA HIS A 365 -11.11 -7.12 -8.89
C HIS A 365 -12.23 -7.11 -9.93
N GLY A 366 -13.41 -7.57 -9.56
CA GLY A 366 -14.58 -7.45 -10.40
C GLY A 366 -14.66 -8.45 -11.55
N THR A 367 -13.96 -9.60 -11.45
CA THR A 367 -14.11 -10.70 -12.41
C THR A 367 -15.48 -11.37 -12.33
N THR A 368 -16.18 -11.19 -11.21
CA THR A 368 -17.57 -11.64 -11.05
C THR A 368 -18.48 -10.42 -11.15
N PRO A 369 -19.29 -10.28 -12.20
CA PRO A 369 -20.30 -9.23 -12.28
C PRO A 369 -21.19 -9.30 -11.04
N ARG A 370 -21.43 -8.16 -10.39
CA ARG A 370 -22.23 -8.14 -9.19
C ARG A 370 -23.67 -8.51 -9.37
N ALA A 371 -24.20 -8.28 -10.52
CA ALA A 371 -25.55 -8.60 -10.87
C ALA A 371 -25.54 -9.50 -12.09
N THR A 372 -25.47 -10.79 -11.89
CA THR A 372 -25.69 -11.77 -12.95
C THR A 372 -27.18 -11.94 -13.30
N GLY A 373 -28.06 -11.28 -12.59
CA GLY A 373 -29.49 -11.34 -12.81
C GLY A 373 -29.99 -10.22 -13.69
N PHE A 374 -29.87 -10.32 -15.00
CA PHE A 374 -30.67 -9.50 -15.88
C PHE A 374 -32.13 -9.98 -15.79
N THR A 375 -32.97 -9.13 -15.28
CA THR A 375 -34.42 -9.36 -15.37
C THR A 375 -35.01 -8.43 -16.38
N THR A 376 -35.81 -9.01 -17.29
CA THR A 376 -36.51 -8.25 -18.32
C THR A 376 -37.65 -7.47 -17.71
N TYR A 377 -37.73 -6.17 -17.97
CA TYR A 377 -38.94 -5.39 -17.75
C TYR A 377 -39.73 -5.35 -19.04
N SER A 378 -40.77 -6.15 -19.16
CA SER A 378 -41.84 -5.90 -20.11
C SER A 378 -43.07 -6.67 -19.71
N GLY A 379 -44.21 -6.06 -19.84
CA GLY A 379 -45.50 -6.74 -19.72
C GLY A 379 -45.75 -7.77 -20.83
N ASN A 380 -44.82 -8.03 -21.72
CA ASN A 380 -44.86 -9.05 -22.76
C ASN A 380 -43.58 -9.87 -22.71
N ALA A 381 -43.73 -11.14 -22.47
CA ALA A 381 -42.69 -12.14 -22.39
C ALA A 381 -42.07 -12.48 -23.77
N ALA A 382 -41.55 -11.50 -24.47
CA ALA A 382 -40.63 -11.77 -25.55
C ALA A 382 -39.26 -12.09 -24.91
N SER A 383 -38.67 -13.18 -25.30
CA SER A 383 -37.35 -13.63 -24.84
C SER A 383 -36.33 -12.53 -25.04
N PHE A 384 -36.03 -11.82 -23.97
CA PHE A 384 -34.97 -10.87 -23.92
C PHE A 384 -33.67 -11.66 -23.74
N THR A 385 -32.76 -11.56 -24.70
CA THR A 385 -31.42 -12.01 -24.50
C THR A 385 -30.74 -10.93 -23.64
N PRO A 386 -30.27 -11.25 -22.43
CA PRO A 386 -29.55 -10.27 -21.62
C PRO A 386 -28.49 -9.61 -22.48
N ILE A 387 -28.37 -8.29 -22.41
CA ILE A 387 -27.18 -7.63 -22.89
C ILE A 387 -26.06 -8.26 -22.06
N THR A 388 -25.27 -9.08 -22.70
CA THR A 388 -24.02 -9.49 -22.16
C THR A 388 -23.18 -8.22 -22.21
N LEU A 389 -23.20 -7.45 -21.14
CA LEU A 389 -22.13 -6.51 -20.90
C LEU A 389 -20.89 -7.39 -20.90
N SER A 390 -20.10 -7.26 -21.96
CA SER A 390 -18.81 -7.93 -22.00
C SER A 390 -18.13 -7.54 -20.71
N ASP A 391 -17.92 -8.52 -19.86
CA ASP A 391 -17.40 -8.33 -18.53
C ASP A 391 -16.09 -7.56 -18.65
N GLY A 392 -16.14 -6.25 -18.42
CA GLY A 392 -15.01 -5.38 -18.46
C GLY A 392 -14.14 -5.67 -17.27
N LEU A 393 -13.28 -6.66 -17.42
CA LEU A 393 -12.30 -7.00 -16.40
C LEU A 393 -11.33 -5.83 -16.25
N TRP A 394 -10.92 -5.61 -15.03
CA TRP A 394 -9.85 -4.64 -14.75
C TRP A 394 -8.58 -5.06 -15.49
N GLY A 395 -7.75 -4.11 -15.88
CA GLY A 395 -6.54 -4.39 -16.65
C GLY A 395 -6.76 -4.62 -18.15
N GLN A 396 -7.98 -4.49 -18.65
CA GLN A 396 -8.24 -4.40 -20.10
C GLN A 396 -7.96 -2.98 -20.61
N THR A 397 -7.80 -2.84 -21.93
CA THR A 397 -7.75 -1.53 -22.58
C THR A 397 -9.10 -0.85 -22.52
N ALA A 398 -9.12 0.49 -22.52
CA ALA A 398 -10.35 1.27 -22.35
C ALA A 398 -11.34 1.17 -23.52
N GLN A 399 -10.92 0.66 -24.69
CA GLN A 399 -11.72 0.70 -25.91
C GLN A 399 -13.00 -0.12 -25.80
N GLU A 400 -14.16 0.56 -25.78
CA GLU A 400 -15.51 -0.05 -25.75
C GLU A 400 -15.77 -1.00 -24.57
N VAL A 401 -15.05 -0.79 -23.44
CA VAL A 401 -15.16 -1.63 -22.25
C VAL A 401 -15.95 -0.91 -21.17
N THR A 402 -16.96 -1.58 -20.60
CA THR A 402 -17.59 -1.15 -19.36
C THR A 402 -17.00 -1.97 -18.22
N PHE A 403 -16.16 -1.33 -17.42
CA PHE A 403 -15.44 -1.99 -16.33
C PHE A 403 -16.39 -2.43 -15.22
N SER A 404 -16.24 -3.67 -14.78
CA SER A 404 -16.98 -4.17 -13.63
C SER A 404 -16.59 -3.44 -12.36
N ALA A 405 -17.52 -3.31 -11.45
CA ALA A 405 -17.40 -2.48 -10.28
C ALA A 405 -17.60 -3.31 -9.00
N ILE A 406 -16.87 -2.97 -7.93
CA ILE A 406 -16.97 -3.63 -6.63
C ILE A 406 -17.50 -2.73 -5.50
N GLY A 407 -17.54 -1.41 -5.70
CA GLY A 407 -18.08 -0.40 -4.77
C GLY A 407 -17.14 -0.03 -3.65
N ASN A 408 -17.67 -0.01 -2.43
CA ASN A 408 -16.89 0.37 -1.26
C ASN A 408 -16.36 -0.89 -0.56
N LYS A 409 -15.06 -1.02 -0.49
CA LYS A 409 -14.35 -2.12 0.17
C LYS A 409 -13.22 -1.58 1.04
N THR A 410 -12.96 -2.29 2.12
CA THR A 410 -11.85 -1.99 3.02
C THR A 410 -11.09 -3.28 3.29
N TYR A 411 -9.80 -3.24 3.02
CA TYR A 411 -8.89 -4.35 3.21
C TYR A 411 -8.00 -4.03 4.41
N THR A 412 -7.86 -4.97 5.34
CA THR A 412 -6.93 -4.86 6.46
C THR A 412 -5.73 -5.74 6.17
N LEU A 413 -4.54 -5.14 6.11
CA LEU A 413 -3.31 -5.88 5.88
C LEU A 413 -2.87 -6.61 7.15
N SER A 414 -2.38 -7.83 6.99
CA SER A 414 -1.91 -8.69 8.08
C SER A 414 -0.87 -9.68 7.59
N GLY A 415 -0.24 -10.40 8.51
CA GLY A 415 0.75 -11.44 8.17
C GLY A 415 2.15 -10.89 7.88
N GLY A 416 2.40 -9.61 8.08
CA GLY A 416 3.74 -9.03 8.01
C GLY A 416 4.62 -9.54 9.15
N VAL A 417 5.83 -9.97 8.85
CA VAL A 417 6.79 -10.55 9.80
C VAL A 417 8.15 -9.89 9.63
N ASP A 418 8.80 -9.62 10.77
CA ASP A 418 10.16 -9.06 10.83
C ASP A 418 11.23 -10.15 10.67
N TYR A 419 12.50 -9.83 11.01
CA TYR A 419 13.65 -10.73 10.90
C TYR A 419 13.53 -12.00 11.75
N SER A 420 12.61 -12.03 12.70
CA SER A 420 12.22 -13.25 13.42
C SER A 420 10.71 -13.29 13.61
N SER A 421 10.16 -14.50 13.74
CA SER A 421 8.74 -14.70 14.04
C SER A 421 8.31 -14.13 15.41
N ALA A 422 9.25 -13.84 16.29
CA ALA A 422 9.05 -13.18 17.58
C ALA A 422 9.14 -11.65 17.52
N GLY A 423 9.27 -11.05 16.32
CA GLY A 423 9.37 -9.60 16.15
C GLY A 423 10.77 -9.03 16.39
N GLY A 424 11.82 -9.85 16.35
CA GLY A 424 13.21 -9.40 16.52
C GLY A 424 13.78 -8.71 15.26
N MET A 425 14.74 -7.81 15.47
CA MET A 425 15.41 -7.01 14.45
C MET A 425 16.91 -7.32 14.41
N LYS A 426 17.26 -8.57 14.11
CA LYS A 426 18.65 -9.01 13.96
C LYS A 426 18.89 -9.51 12.55
N ALA A 427 19.95 -9.01 11.91
CA ALA A 427 20.47 -9.57 10.67
C ALA A 427 21.55 -10.62 10.97
N THR A 428 21.59 -11.69 10.19
CA THR A 428 22.69 -12.64 10.25
C THR A 428 23.94 -12.08 9.58
N LEU A 429 25.10 -12.68 9.85
CA LEU A 429 26.33 -12.31 9.16
C LEU A 429 26.20 -12.47 7.64
N GLY A 430 25.54 -13.54 7.19
CA GLY A 430 25.33 -13.80 5.77
C GLY A 430 24.49 -12.71 5.10
N ASP A 431 23.38 -12.29 5.73
CA ASP A 431 22.53 -11.23 5.20
C ASP A 431 23.31 -9.90 5.10
N LEU A 432 24.11 -9.56 6.13
CA LEU A 432 24.95 -8.35 6.11
C LEU A 432 26.00 -8.40 5.01
N ILE A 433 26.67 -9.53 4.83
CA ILE A 433 27.66 -9.72 3.76
C ILE A 433 27.01 -9.49 2.40
N THR A 434 25.86 -10.10 2.14
CA THR A 434 25.11 -9.94 0.89
C THR A 434 24.75 -8.47 0.64
N SER A 435 24.23 -7.77 1.65
CA SER A 435 23.85 -6.37 1.52
C SER A 435 25.05 -5.44 1.32
N TYR A 436 26.19 -5.70 2.00
CA TYR A 436 27.41 -4.91 1.78
C TYR A 436 28.08 -5.22 0.43
N ASP A 437 27.90 -6.42 -0.12
CA ASP A 437 28.44 -6.79 -1.44
C ASP A 437 27.88 -5.94 -2.57
N LEU A 438 26.67 -5.39 -2.41
CA LEU A 438 26.10 -4.40 -3.33
C LEU A 438 27.02 -3.20 -3.56
N PHE A 439 27.87 -2.88 -2.57
CA PHE A 439 28.83 -1.80 -2.65
C PHE A 439 30.19 -2.22 -3.23
N SER A 440 30.37 -3.48 -3.63
CA SER A 440 31.64 -3.97 -4.20
C SER A 440 31.93 -3.42 -5.59
N ASN A 441 30.88 -3.13 -6.37
CA ASN A 441 31.00 -2.57 -7.73
C ASN A 441 31.06 -1.04 -7.68
N LYS A 442 32.25 -0.47 -7.90
CA LYS A 442 32.47 0.98 -7.91
C LYS A 442 31.86 1.69 -9.13
N ASP A 443 31.61 0.96 -10.23
CA ASP A 443 31.06 1.54 -11.46
C ASP A 443 29.54 1.74 -11.35
N GLU A 444 28.88 1.00 -10.46
CA GLU A 444 27.45 1.12 -10.20
C GLU A 444 27.14 2.04 -9.01
N ILE A 445 27.92 1.91 -7.92
CA ILE A 445 27.61 2.63 -6.69
C ILE A 445 28.85 3.40 -6.21
N GLN A 446 28.74 4.72 -6.15
CA GLN A 446 29.76 5.56 -5.53
C GLN A 446 29.71 5.41 -4.00
N ALA A 447 30.85 5.23 -3.37
CA ALA A 447 31.03 5.19 -1.94
C ALA A 447 32.44 5.69 -1.57
N ASP A 448 32.53 6.56 -0.59
CA ASP A 448 33.79 7.10 -0.08
C ASP A 448 34.13 6.46 1.27
N TYR A 449 33.12 6.16 2.07
CA TYR A 449 33.28 5.54 3.40
C TYR A 449 32.37 4.32 3.56
N ILE A 450 32.96 3.16 3.85
CA ILE A 450 32.22 1.95 4.23
C ILE A 450 32.15 1.90 5.75
N ILE A 451 30.97 2.13 6.30
CA ILE A 451 30.75 2.22 7.74
C ILE A 451 30.35 0.84 8.26
N MET A 452 31.15 0.28 9.19
CA MET A 452 30.85 -1.02 9.77
C MET A 452 29.57 -1.00 10.61
N GLY A 453 29.27 0.12 11.29
CA GLY A 453 28.23 0.17 12.30
C GLY A 453 28.57 -0.70 13.52
N PRO A 454 27.59 -1.33 14.16
CA PRO A 454 27.81 -2.16 15.35
C PRO A 454 28.54 -3.46 15.05
N SER A 455 29.18 -4.00 16.08
CA SER A 455 29.69 -5.37 16.06
C SER A 455 28.55 -6.39 16.05
N MET A 456 28.88 -7.63 15.70
CA MET A 456 27.95 -8.78 15.82
C MET A 456 27.95 -9.30 17.27
N ASP A 457 27.03 -10.21 17.59
CA ASP A 457 26.95 -10.83 18.92
C ASP A 457 28.20 -11.66 19.23
N ALA A 458 28.72 -12.42 18.24
CA ALA A 458 29.94 -13.19 18.38
C ALA A 458 31.18 -12.40 17.90
N PRO A 459 32.31 -12.47 18.63
CA PRO A 459 33.55 -11.84 18.18
C PRO A 459 34.03 -12.32 16.82
N THR A 460 33.87 -13.62 16.52
CA THR A 460 34.24 -14.22 15.24
C THR A 460 33.43 -13.65 14.08
N ASP A 461 32.15 -13.42 14.27
CA ASP A 461 31.27 -12.86 13.25
C ASP A 461 31.58 -11.37 13.05
N SER A 462 31.93 -10.66 14.14
CA SER A 462 32.40 -9.28 14.07
C SER A 462 33.69 -9.16 13.26
N GLN A 463 34.63 -10.09 13.45
CA GLN A 463 35.89 -10.17 12.69
C GLN A 463 35.65 -10.50 11.22
N ALA A 464 34.73 -11.45 10.94
CA ALA A 464 34.37 -11.82 9.58
C ALA A 464 33.70 -10.64 8.84
N LYS A 465 32.76 -9.94 9.49
CA LYS A 465 32.16 -8.70 8.96
C LYS A 465 33.21 -7.65 8.64
N ALA A 466 34.08 -7.34 9.62
CA ALA A 466 35.16 -6.37 9.46
C ALA A 466 36.10 -6.76 8.31
N GLY A 467 36.54 -8.02 8.26
CA GLY A 467 37.41 -8.55 7.19
C GLY A 467 36.77 -8.41 5.80
N PHE A 468 35.48 -8.66 5.69
CA PHE A 468 34.75 -8.50 4.44
C PHE A 468 34.69 -7.03 3.98
N LEU A 469 34.39 -6.08 4.88
CA LEU A 469 34.38 -4.66 4.54
C LEU A 469 35.78 -4.15 4.12
N ILE A 470 36.83 -4.63 4.79
CA ILE A 470 38.23 -4.34 4.40
C ILE A 470 38.49 -4.91 3.00
N SER A 471 37.99 -6.09 2.67
CA SER A 471 38.17 -6.67 1.34
C SER A 471 37.51 -5.86 0.24
N ILE A 472 36.28 -5.34 0.46
CA ILE A 472 35.60 -4.44 -0.48
C ILE A 472 36.44 -3.18 -0.70
N ALA A 473 36.90 -2.51 0.38
CA ALA A 473 37.73 -1.31 0.27
C ALA A 473 39.04 -1.57 -0.48
N ASN A 474 39.68 -2.71 -0.24
CA ASN A 474 40.88 -3.14 -0.95
C ASN A 474 40.65 -3.43 -2.44
N GLN A 475 39.50 -3.96 -2.78
CA GLN A 475 39.11 -4.22 -4.17
C GLN A 475 38.83 -2.92 -4.91
N ARG A 476 38.04 -2.05 -4.32
CA ARG A 476 37.61 -0.77 -4.89
C ARG A 476 38.76 0.24 -5.02
N LYS A 477 39.51 0.45 -3.97
CA LYS A 477 40.65 1.42 -3.85
C LYS A 477 40.24 2.91 -3.99
N ASP A 478 38.95 3.19 -3.97
CA ASP A 478 38.37 4.54 -4.02
C ASP A 478 37.61 4.91 -2.73
N CYS A 479 37.58 4.03 -1.75
CA CYS A 479 36.89 4.24 -0.48
C CYS A 479 37.73 3.73 0.72
N VAL A 480 37.30 4.12 1.92
CA VAL A 480 37.91 3.72 3.18
C VAL A 480 36.85 3.03 4.06
N ALA A 481 37.20 1.87 4.62
CA ALA A 481 36.38 1.18 5.59
C ALA A 481 36.67 1.69 7.01
N THR A 482 35.64 2.13 7.72
CA THR A 482 35.74 2.51 9.15
C THR A 482 35.24 1.34 10.01
N ILE A 483 36.18 0.69 10.69
CA ILE A 483 36.01 -0.55 11.43
C ILE A 483 35.98 -0.29 12.92
N GLY A 484 34.92 -0.73 13.59
CA GLY A 484 34.76 -0.61 15.05
C GLY A 484 35.23 -1.85 15.80
N ALA A 485 35.47 -1.68 17.09
CA ALA A 485 35.81 -2.75 18.02
C ALA A 485 34.56 -3.63 18.33
N HIS A 486 34.78 -4.84 18.81
CA HIS A 486 33.72 -5.67 19.33
C HIS A 486 33.18 -5.10 20.66
N LYS A 487 31.85 -4.95 20.76
CA LYS A 487 31.19 -4.23 21.87
C LYS A 487 31.54 -4.78 23.26
N SER A 488 31.48 -6.08 23.44
CA SER A 488 31.76 -6.69 24.74
C SER A 488 33.24 -6.61 25.20
N ASP A 489 34.13 -6.25 24.28
CA ASP A 489 35.55 -6.01 24.63
C ASP A 489 35.76 -4.70 25.43
N LEU A 490 34.79 -3.78 25.30
CA LEU A 490 34.85 -2.45 25.91
C LEU A 490 33.66 -2.20 26.86
N VAL A 491 32.45 -2.34 26.37
CA VAL A 491 31.25 -2.01 27.14
C VAL A 491 30.96 -3.09 28.17
N GLY A 492 30.89 -2.67 29.43
CA GLY A 492 30.73 -3.57 30.57
C GLY A 492 32.06 -4.09 31.17
N GLN A 493 33.21 -3.84 30.54
CA GLN A 493 34.53 -4.13 31.10
C GLN A 493 34.96 -3.00 32.02
N THR A 494 35.27 -3.34 33.27
CA THR A 494 35.74 -2.37 34.29
C THR A 494 37.27 -2.25 34.36
N ASN A 495 37.99 -3.24 33.86
CA ASN A 495 39.44 -3.28 33.89
C ASN A 495 40.03 -2.79 32.55
N THR A 496 40.72 -1.66 32.59
CA THR A 496 41.32 -1.01 31.41
C THR A 496 42.42 -1.86 30.76
N THR A 497 43.17 -2.65 31.51
CA THR A 497 44.18 -3.57 30.97
C THR A 497 43.50 -4.69 30.17
N THR A 498 42.38 -5.21 30.65
CA THR A 498 41.57 -6.20 29.91
C THR A 498 41.00 -5.61 28.64
N GLN A 499 40.44 -4.39 28.69
CA GLN A 499 39.97 -3.67 27.50
C GLN A 499 41.08 -3.55 26.45
N THR A 500 42.25 -3.07 26.85
CA THR A 500 43.40 -2.91 25.94
C THR A 500 43.82 -4.26 25.33
N THR A 501 43.91 -5.30 26.14
CA THR A 501 44.29 -6.64 25.66
C THR A 501 43.28 -7.19 24.66
N ASN A 502 41.98 -7.03 24.94
CA ASN A 502 40.92 -7.46 24.04
C ASN A 502 40.97 -6.70 22.71
N LEU A 503 41.13 -5.38 22.74
CA LEU A 503 41.26 -4.56 21.54
C LEU A 503 42.46 -4.97 20.67
N ILE A 504 43.63 -5.15 21.29
CA ILE A 504 44.84 -5.60 20.57
C ILE A 504 44.56 -6.97 19.92
N LYS A 505 43.98 -7.90 20.67
CA LYS A 505 43.64 -9.23 20.16
C LYS A 505 42.66 -9.16 18.99
N TYR A 506 41.62 -8.32 19.10
CA TYR A 506 40.61 -8.17 18.06
C TYR A 506 41.22 -7.57 16.78
N PHE A 507 41.85 -6.41 16.86
CA PHE A 507 42.38 -5.74 15.67
C PHE A 507 43.58 -6.44 15.05
N SER A 508 44.43 -7.11 15.84
CA SER A 508 45.57 -7.87 15.31
C SER A 508 45.15 -9.10 14.48
N SER A 509 43.91 -9.57 14.62
CA SER A 509 43.35 -10.65 13.83
C SER A 509 42.80 -10.20 12.47
N LEU A 510 42.63 -8.89 12.26
CA LEU A 510 42.09 -8.35 11.02
C LEU A 510 43.17 -8.15 9.96
N PRO A 511 42.82 -8.22 8.65
CA PRO A 511 43.76 -7.91 7.59
C PRO A 511 44.29 -6.48 7.69
N SER A 512 45.60 -6.32 7.56
CA SER A 512 46.23 -5.01 7.45
C SER A 512 45.94 -4.38 6.09
N SER A 513 45.44 -3.13 6.08
CA SER A 513 45.11 -2.40 4.87
C SER A 513 45.34 -0.90 5.03
N SER A 514 45.80 -0.26 3.95
CA SER A 514 45.82 1.20 3.86
C SER A 514 44.44 1.81 3.54
N TYR A 515 43.44 0.97 3.27
CA TYR A 515 42.03 1.35 2.98
C TYR A 515 41.11 1.07 4.17
N ALA A 516 41.65 0.90 5.39
CA ALA A 516 40.85 0.68 6.57
C ALA A 516 41.37 1.52 7.75
N ILE A 517 40.42 2.07 8.52
CA ILE A 517 40.68 2.80 9.77
C ILE A 517 40.06 2.00 10.90
N PHE A 518 40.82 1.76 11.95
CA PHE A 518 40.37 1.06 13.15
C PHE A 518 39.99 2.06 14.24
N ASP A 519 38.75 2.00 14.69
CA ASP A 519 38.23 2.80 15.80
C ASP A 519 37.92 1.92 17.00
N SER A 520 38.42 2.32 18.16
CA SER A 520 38.22 1.61 19.42
C SER A 520 37.09 2.20 20.27
N GLY A 521 36.37 3.22 19.78
CA GLY A 521 35.43 4.00 20.57
C GLY A 521 34.01 3.45 20.62
N TYR A 522 33.44 3.56 21.82
CA TYR A 522 31.98 3.51 22.04
C TYR A 522 31.59 4.75 22.83
N LYS A 523 30.59 5.49 22.32
CA LYS A 523 30.02 6.65 23.02
C LYS A 523 28.74 6.29 23.75
N TYR A 524 28.55 6.88 24.93
CA TYR A 524 27.34 6.78 25.72
C TYR A 524 26.47 7.98 25.40
N THR A 525 25.39 7.79 24.66
CA THR A 525 24.54 8.86 24.13
C THR A 525 23.08 8.64 24.44
N TYR A 526 22.31 9.72 24.44
CA TYR A 526 20.89 9.69 24.73
C TYR A 526 20.08 9.37 23.48
N ASP A 527 19.29 8.30 23.56
CA ASP A 527 18.30 7.92 22.56
C ASP A 527 16.98 8.63 22.89
N ARG A 528 16.72 9.72 22.19
CA ARG A 528 15.51 10.55 22.39
C ARG A 528 14.21 9.85 22.00
N PHE A 529 14.27 8.83 21.14
CA PHE A 529 13.09 8.11 20.65
C PHE A 529 12.60 7.10 21.69
N ASN A 530 13.52 6.51 22.46
CA ASN A 530 13.23 5.50 23.47
C ASN A 530 13.46 6.00 24.91
N ASN A 531 13.78 7.28 25.09
CA ASN A 531 14.01 7.91 26.40
C ASN A 531 15.03 7.15 27.28
N GLN A 532 16.18 6.77 26.71
CA GLN A 532 17.21 6.04 27.43
C GLN A 532 18.61 6.34 26.89
N PHE A 533 19.63 6.16 27.75
CA PHE A 533 21.01 6.24 27.33
C PHE A 533 21.52 4.91 26.79
N ARG A 534 22.31 4.95 25.73
CA ARG A 534 22.81 3.77 25.02
C ARG A 534 24.27 3.93 24.61
N TYR A 535 24.95 2.79 24.51
CA TYR A 535 26.28 2.73 23.90
C TYR A 535 26.15 2.48 22.39
N ILE A 536 26.80 3.31 21.59
CA ILE A 536 26.90 3.13 20.14
C ILE A 536 28.35 3.23 19.68
N PRO A 537 28.77 2.51 18.62
CA PRO A 537 30.13 2.56 18.12
C PRO A 537 30.44 3.91 17.48
N CYS A 538 31.70 4.37 17.57
CA CYS A 538 32.13 5.65 17.01
C CYS A 538 32.65 5.56 15.56
N ASN A 539 32.68 4.39 14.91
CA ASN A 539 33.20 4.26 13.56
C ASN A 539 32.41 5.11 12.52
N ALA A 540 31.12 5.33 12.75
CA ALA A 540 30.30 6.23 11.93
C ALA A 540 30.64 7.71 12.18
N ASP A 541 31.02 8.08 13.43
CA ASP A 541 31.49 9.43 13.75
C ASP A 541 32.85 9.69 13.11
N VAL A 542 33.74 8.69 13.06
CA VAL A 542 35.05 8.81 12.39
C VAL A 542 34.84 9.11 10.91
N ALA A 543 34.00 8.35 10.22
CA ALA A 543 33.64 8.62 8.82
C ALA A 543 33.03 10.03 8.65
N GLY A 544 32.13 10.41 9.55
CA GLY A 544 31.50 11.74 9.56
C GLY A 544 32.50 12.88 9.79
N LEU A 545 33.45 12.71 10.69
CA LEU A 545 34.52 13.70 10.92
C LEU A 545 35.41 13.85 9.69
N MET A 546 35.77 12.76 9.01
CA MET A 546 36.49 12.80 7.74
C MET A 546 35.70 13.55 6.66
N THR A 547 34.42 13.29 6.53
CA THR A 547 33.50 14.02 5.64
C THR A 547 33.49 15.52 5.94
N ARG A 548 33.36 15.90 7.22
CA ARG A 548 33.37 17.30 7.64
C ARG A 548 34.75 17.95 7.40
N THR A 549 35.82 17.22 7.60
CA THR A 549 37.18 17.71 7.32
C THR A 549 37.35 17.98 5.83
N ASN A 550 36.81 17.12 4.96
CA ASN A 550 36.88 17.32 3.52
C ASN A 550 36.14 18.59 3.04
N ILE A 551 35.10 19.02 3.75
CA ILE A 551 34.39 20.28 3.44
C ILE A 551 35.29 21.52 3.72
N VAL A 552 36.13 21.49 4.75
CA VAL A 552 36.90 22.66 5.22
C VAL A 552 38.39 22.61 4.89
N ALA A 553 38.92 21.41 4.59
CA ALA A 553 40.34 21.17 4.32
C ALA A 553 40.49 20.06 3.26
N TYR A 554 41.53 19.25 3.35
CA TYR A 554 41.68 18.06 2.51
C TYR A 554 41.40 16.79 3.31
N PRO A 555 40.92 15.70 2.67
CA PRO A 555 40.48 14.47 3.38
C PRO A 555 41.61 13.75 4.13
N TRP A 556 42.86 14.03 3.82
CA TRP A 556 44.03 13.45 4.51
C TRP A 556 44.49 14.26 5.74
N PHE A 557 43.86 15.38 6.05
CA PHE A 557 44.09 16.04 7.34
C PHE A 557 43.44 15.23 8.46
N SER A 558 44.07 15.23 9.62
CA SER A 558 43.48 14.65 10.82
C SER A 558 42.21 15.42 11.18
N PRO A 559 41.07 14.76 11.33
CA PRO A 559 39.81 15.39 11.67
C PRO A 559 39.82 15.97 13.08
#